data_6916b16a1c8b5647717f665a7e5f916d
#
_entry.id   6916b16a1c8b5647717f665a7e5f916d
#
_cell.length_a   1.000
_cell.length_b   1.000
_cell.length_c   1.000
_cell.angle_alpha   90.00
_cell.angle_beta   90.00
_cell.angle_gamma   90.00
#
_symmetry.space_group_name_H-M   'P 1'
#
loop_
_entity.id
_entity.type
_entity.pdbx_description
1 polymer ?
#
loop_
_entity_poly.entity_id
_entity_poly.type
_entity_poly.pdbx_seq_one_letter_code
_entity_poly.pdbx_strand_id
1 'polypeptide(L)'
;MKRLALTLLACLTLPMEAMSAEPINLDIATPPVIITRHALTQRQSRLERFYKAGIIGLRNDGMIQVRDSSHLKLVQRQIAEKLVDHENNDRKSLIFAIAESHEGKQARQDEVRAGLVKRWQEHFQSGWWIQDAQGNWIKKP
;
A
#
# COMPACT_ATOMS: atom_id res chain seq x y z
N MET A 1 34.64 1.89 -67.60
CA MET A 1 34.99 1.59 -66.21
C MET A 1 34.10 2.44 -65.28
N LYS A 2 33.02 1.87 -64.77
CA LYS A 2 32.08 2.53 -63.84
C LYS A 2 32.47 2.21 -62.40
N ARG A 3 32.92 3.23 -61.67
CA ARG A 3 33.23 3.09 -60.24
C ARG A 3 31.94 3.27 -59.43
N LEU A 4 31.47 2.20 -58.82
CA LEU A 4 30.36 2.21 -57.87
C LEU A 4 30.88 2.77 -56.52
N ALA A 5 30.40 3.95 -56.13
CA ALA A 5 30.66 4.46 -54.78
C ALA A 5 29.61 3.87 -53.83
N LEU A 6 30.05 3.03 -52.89
CA LEU A 6 29.24 2.45 -51.85
C LEU A 6 29.21 3.42 -50.67
N THR A 7 28.13 4.17 -50.50
CA THR A 7 27.94 5.07 -49.36
C THR A 7 27.48 4.22 -48.15
N LEU A 8 28.35 4.08 -47.19
CA LEU A 8 28.06 3.39 -45.91
C LEU A 8 27.28 4.35 -45.03
N LEU A 9 25.97 4.10 -44.86
CA LEU A 9 25.12 4.86 -43.93
C LEU A 9 25.31 4.29 -42.52
N ALA A 10 26.14 4.96 -41.70
CA ALA A 10 26.34 4.60 -40.31
C ALA A 10 25.10 5.05 -39.51
N CYS A 11 24.22 4.11 -39.16
CA CYS A 11 23.18 4.33 -38.18
C CYS A 11 23.82 4.55 -36.79
N LEU A 12 23.86 5.80 -36.34
CA LEU A 12 24.17 6.13 -34.95
C LEU A 12 22.96 5.71 -34.09
N THR A 13 23.02 4.54 -33.51
CA THR A 13 22.10 4.18 -32.39
C THR A 13 22.60 4.86 -31.13
N LEU A 14 21.98 5.99 -30.79
CA LEU A 14 22.18 6.61 -29.49
C LEU A 14 21.62 5.65 -28.42
N PRO A 15 22.37 5.34 -27.36
CA PRO A 15 21.80 4.61 -26.23
C PRO A 15 20.72 5.48 -25.61
N MET A 16 19.49 5.00 -25.65
CA MET A 16 18.38 5.57 -24.89
C MET A 16 18.67 5.23 -23.44
N GLU A 17 19.31 6.16 -22.73
CA GLU A 17 19.45 6.05 -21.28
C GLU A 17 18.04 5.96 -20.72
N ALA A 18 17.69 4.80 -20.17
CA ALA A 18 16.47 4.62 -19.43
C ALA A 18 16.56 5.56 -18.21
N MET A 19 15.83 6.68 -18.25
CA MET A 19 15.66 7.55 -17.09
C MET A 19 15.03 6.68 -15.99
N SER A 20 15.86 6.25 -15.05
CA SER A 20 15.39 5.57 -13.84
C SER A 20 14.47 6.54 -13.10
N ALA A 21 13.19 6.18 -12.95
CA ALA A 21 12.25 6.98 -12.20
C ALA A 21 12.77 7.17 -10.76
N GLU A 22 12.62 8.39 -10.21
CA GLU A 22 13.02 8.65 -8.82
C GLU A 22 12.32 7.68 -7.86
N PRO A 23 13.03 7.22 -6.79
CA PRO A 23 12.43 6.34 -5.78
C PRO A 23 11.20 6.98 -5.16
N ILE A 24 10.18 6.18 -4.86
CA ILE A 24 8.98 6.65 -4.17
C ILE A 24 9.34 7.13 -2.75
N ASN A 25 9.00 8.38 -2.47
CA ASN A 25 9.04 8.91 -1.11
C ASN A 25 7.71 8.66 -0.41
N LEU A 26 7.65 7.60 0.40
CA LEU A 26 6.46 7.28 1.19
C LEU A 26 6.22 8.28 2.33
N ASP A 27 7.20 9.09 2.71
CA ASP A 27 7.12 10.04 3.82
C ASP A 27 6.82 11.47 3.38
N ILE A 28 6.42 11.64 2.12
CA ILE A 28 6.02 12.95 1.60
C ILE A 28 4.91 13.56 2.49
N ALA A 29 5.00 14.86 2.71
CA ALA A 29 4.18 15.58 3.68
C ALA A 29 3.27 16.63 2.99
N THR A 30 2.51 16.22 1.98
CA THR A 30 1.47 17.08 1.41
C THR A 30 0.24 17.13 2.34
N PRO A 31 -0.57 18.20 2.32
CA PRO A 31 -1.73 18.32 3.19
C PRO A 31 -2.66 17.10 3.19
N PRO A 32 -3.05 16.50 2.04
CA PRO A 32 -3.88 15.29 2.04
C PRO A 32 -3.20 14.11 2.73
N VAL A 33 -1.90 13.92 2.56
CA VAL A 33 -1.14 12.85 3.21
C VAL A 33 -1.12 13.03 4.72
N ILE A 34 -0.84 14.25 5.20
CA ILE A 34 -0.81 14.57 6.64
C ILE A 34 -2.17 14.31 7.28
N ILE A 35 -3.25 14.81 6.68
CA ILE A 35 -4.63 14.64 7.19
C ILE A 35 -4.98 13.15 7.28
N THR A 36 -4.71 12.39 6.24
CA THR A 36 -5.03 10.97 6.19
C THR A 36 -4.22 10.15 7.21
N ARG A 37 -2.92 10.44 7.34
CA ARG A 37 -2.07 9.81 8.38
C ARG A 37 -2.56 10.11 9.79
N HIS A 38 -2.98 11.34 10.04
CA HIS A 38 -3.55 11.72 11.32
C HIS A 38 -4.81 10.91 11.64
N ALA A 39 -5.73 10.76 10.69
CA ALA A 39 -6.94 9.95 10.84
C ALA A 39 -6.63 8.48 11.16
N LEU A 40 -5.67 7.87 10.45
CA LEU A 40 -5.20 6.51 10.70
C LEU A 40 -4.63 6.37 12.12
N THR A 41 -3.76 7.31 12.54
CA THR A 41 -3.15 7.30 13.87
C THR A 41 -4.20 7.42 14.98
N GLN A 42 -5.18 8.29 14.82
CA GLN A 42 -6.24 8.49 15.82
C GLN A 42 -7.15 7.25 15.96
N ARG A 43 -7.30 6.45 14.92
CA ARG A 43 -8.12 5.24 14.95
C ARG A 43 -7.39 4.05 15.56
N GLN A 44 -6.05 4.06 15.56
CA GLN A 44 -5.21 2.93 15.95
C GLN A 44 -5.57 2.36 17.32
N SER A 45 -5.76 3.17 18.34
CA SER A 45 -6.07 2.71 19.69
C SER A 45 -7.40 1.93 19.80
N ARG A 46 -8.38 2.30 18.95
CA ARG A 46 -9.65 1.58 18.86
C ARG A 46 -9.53 0.25 18.14
N LEU A 47 -8.75 0.22 17.05
CA LEU A 47 -8.49 -1.00 16.28
C LEU A 47 -7.67 -2.02 17.07
N GLU A 48 -6.70 -1.56 17.86
CA GLU A 48 -5.80 -2.42 18.63
C GLU A 48 -6.54 -3.43 19.51
N ARG A 49 -7.66 -3.04 20.10
CA ARG A 49 -8.51 -3.94 20.90
C ARG A 49 -9.00 -5.14 20.08
N PHE A 50 -9.41 -4.89 18.84
CA PHE A 50 -9.91 -5.90 17.93
C PHE A 50 -8.79 -6.77 17.35
N TYR A 51 -7.62 -6.19 17.13
CA TYR A 51 -6.42 -6.96 16.73
C TYR A 51 -5.99 -7.94 17.83
N LYS A 52 -5.89 -7.46 19.06
CA LYS A 52 -5.55 -8.30 20.24
C LYS A 52 -6.55 -9.41 20.47
N ALA A 53 -7.82 -9.15 20.25
CA ALA A 53 -8.88 -10.14 20.38
C ALA A 53 -8.98 -11.11 19.19
N GLY A 54 -8.20 -10.89 18.12
CA GLY A 54 -8.22 -11.73 16.91
C GLY A 54 -9.47 -11.55 16.05
N ILE A 55 -10.22 -10.48 16.27
CA ILE A 55 -11.46 -10.17 15.53
C ILE A 55 -11.15 -9.57 14.17
N ILE A 56 -10.18 -8.67 14.11
CA ILE A 56 -9.71 -8.02 12.88
C ILE A 56 -8.29 -8.49 12.59
N GLY A 57 -7.98 -8.68 11.33
CA GLY A 57 -6.64 -9.02 10.85
C GLY A 57 -6.23 -8.18 9.66
N LEU A 58 -4.92 -8.18 9.37
CA LEU A 58 -4.31 -7.50 8.22
C LEU A 58 -4.25 -8.46 7.03
N ARG A 59 -4.85 -8.05 5.93
CA ARG A 59 -4.80 -8.80 4.67
C ARG A 59 -3.46 -8.60 3.95
N ASN A 60 -3.16 -9.51 3.03
CA ASN A 60 -1.95 -9.44 2.22
C ASN A 60 -1.91 -8.24 1.25
N ASP A 61 -3.05 -7.65 0.91
CA ASP A 61 -3.17 -6.43 0.10
C ASP A 61 -3.03 -5.13 0.92
N GLY A 62 -2.78 -5.23 2.22
CA GLY A 62 -2.64 -4.10 3.13
C GLY A 62 -3.94 -3.53 3.68
N MET A 63 -5.09 -4.07 3.28
CA MET A 63 -6.37 -3.73 3.91
C MET A 63 -6.57 -4.56 5.17
N ILE A 64 -7.44 -4.10 6.06
CA ILE A 64 -7.86 -4.88 7.22
C ILE A 64 -9.23 -5.51 6.98
N GLN A 65 -9.54 -6.57 7.72
CA GLN A 65 -10.80 -7.30 7.59
C GLN A 65 -11.26 -7.84 8.94
N VAL A 66 -12.58 -7.84 9.15
CA VAL A 66 -13.17 -8.63 10.25
C VAL A 66 -12.97 -10.11 9.92
N ARG A 67 -12.15 -10.78 10.73
CA ARG A 67 -11.80 -12.20 10.55
C ARG A 67 -12.77 -13.11 11.29
N ASP A 68 -13.06 -12.80 12.55
CA ASP A 68 -13.95 -13.58 13.40
C ASP A 68 -14.73 -12.66 14.35
N SER A 69 -16.01 -12.57 14.13
CA SER A 69 -16.94 -11.77 14.95
C SER A 69 -17.97 -12.64 15.67
N SER A 70 -17.80 -13.97 15.68
CA SER A 70 -18.78 -14.93 16.20
C SER A 70 -19.15 -14.71 17.67
N HIS A 71 -18.20 -14.22 18.46
CA HIS A 71 -18.38 -13.97 19.90
C HIS A 71 -18.83 -12.53 20.24
N LEU A 72 -19.00 -11.67 19.21
CA LEU A 72 -19.38 -10.29 19.41
C LEU A 72 -20.90 -10.12 19.46
N LYS A 73 -21.35 -9.26 20.36
CA LYS A 73 -22.73 -8.72 20.32
C LYS A 73 -22.91 -7.87 19.05
N LEU A 74 -24.15 -7.75 18.56
CA LEU A 74 -24.47 -7.03 17.34
C LEU A 74 -23.84 -5.62 17.28
N VAL A 75 -23.98 -4.84 18.36
CA VAL A 75 -23.42 -3.47 18.43
C VAL A 75 -21.90 -3.47 18.28
N GLN A 76 -21.20 -4.41 18.93
CA GLN A 76 -19.75 -4.52 18.82
C GLN A 76 -19.29 -4.94 17.42
N ARG A 77 -20.06 -5.82 16.78
CA ARG A 77 -19.82 -6.22 15.39
C ARG A 77 -19.95 -5.03 14.44
N GLN A 78 -21.02 -4.25 14.57
CA GLN A 78 -21.22 -3.04 13.77
C GLN A 78 -20.12 -2.00 13.99
N ILE A 79 -19.61 -1.86 15.21
CA ILE A 79 -18.47 -0.99 15.50
C ILE A 79 -17.21 -1.49 14.78
N ALA A 80 -16.91 -2.79 14.84
CA ALA A 80 -15.76 -3.39 14.16
C ALA A 80 -15.84 -3.18 12.64
N GLU A 81 -17.00 -3.46 12.05
CA GLU A 81 -17.23 -3.26 10.61
C GLU A 81 -17.02 -1.81 10.19
N LYS A 82 -17.58 -0.84 10.92
CA LYS A 82 -17.36 0.59 10.64
C LYS A 82 -15.92 1.01 10.79
N LEU A 83 -15.20 0.51 11.79
CA LEU A 83 -13.78 0.81 11.95
C LEU A 83 -12.97 0.27 10.77
N VAL A 84 -13.28 -0.94 10.30
CA VAL A 84 -12.65 -1.55 9.12
C VAL A 84 -12.91 -0.71 7.87
N ASP A 85 -14.15 -0.30 7.64
CA ASP A 85 -14.51 0.51 6.47
C ASP A 85 -13.77 1.86 6.46
N HIS A 86 -13.77 2.57 7.57
CA HIS A 86 -13.07 3.85 7.69
C HIS A 86 -11.55 3.69 7.52
N GLU A 87 -10.97 2.67 8.16
CA GLU A 87 -9.54 2.38 8.04
C GLU A 87 -9.15 2.09 6.60
N ASN A 88 -9.89 1.22 5.92
CA ASN A 88 -9.59 0.84 4.55
C ASN A 88 -9.78 2.00 3.56
N ASN A 89 -10.77 2.86 3.78
CA ASN A 89 -10.95 4.06 2.97
C ASN A 89 -9.76 5.02 3.14
N ASP A 90 -9.30 5.25 4.36
CA ASP A 90 -8.15 6.11 4.60
C ASP A 90 -6.84 5.50 4.08
N ARG A 91 -6.66 4.18 4.16
CA ARG A 91 -5.50 3.49 3.55
C ARG A 91 -5.47 3.68 2.04
N LYS A 92 -6.61 3.52 1.36
CA LYS A 92 -6.73 3.78 -0.09
C LYS A 92 -6.46 5.25 -0.41
N SER A 93 -7.01 6.17 0.37
CA SER A 93 -6.78 7.61 0.22
C SER A 93 -5.31 7.99 0.42
N LEU A 94 -4.62 7.35 1.36
CA LEU A 94 -3.19 7.56 1.58
C LEU A 94 -2.36 7.11 0.38
N ILE A 95 -2.64 5.92 -0.16
CA ILE A 95 -1.98 5.41 -1.36
C ILE A 95 -2.16 6.39 -2.52
N PHE A 96 -3.39 6.83 -2.75
CA PHE A 96 -3.71 7.79 -3.81
C PHE A 96 -2.98 9.12 -3.60
N ALA A 97 -3.05 9.71 -2.41
CA ALA A 97 -2.44 11.00 -2.10
C ALA A 97 -0.91 11.00 -2.26
N ILE A 98 -0.25 9.91 -1.86
CA ILE A 98 1.20 9.77 -2.06
C ILE A 98 1.51 9.62 -3.56
N ALA A 99 0.78 8.78 -4.29
CA ALA A 99 0.98 8.60 -5.72
C ALA A 99 0.77 9.91 -6.51
N GLU A 100 -0.29 10.67 -6.17
CA GLU A 100 -0.57 11.98 -6.76
C GLU A 100 0.54 13.03 -6.55
N SER A 101 1.34 12.85 -5.52
CA SER A 101 2.47 13.72 -5.20
C SER A 101 3.73 13.42 -6.02
N HIS A 102 3.72 12.36 -6.84
CA HIS A 102 4.84 11.95 -7.69
C HIS A 102 4.47 12.07 -9.16
N GLU A 103 5.46 12.27 -10.02
CA GLU A 103 5.28 12.19 -11.46
C GLU A 103 4.89 10.77 -11.89
N GLY A 104 4.01 10.66 -12.91
CA GLY A 104 3.48 9.37 -13.37
C GLY A 104 2.44 8.76 -12.45
N LYS A 105 1.85 9.53 -11.62
CA LYS A 105 0.79 9.34 -10.61
C LYS A 105 0.13 7.96 -10.58
N GLN A 106 -0.73 7.65 -11.54
CA GLN A 106 -1.50 6.40 -11.54
C GLN A 106 -0.64 5.16 -11.75
N ALA A 107 0.38 5.23 -12.60
CA ALA A 107 1.31 4.12 -12.82
C ALA A 107 2.13 3.76 -11.56
N ARG A 108 2.22 4.68 -10.60
CA ARG A 108 3.00 4.48 -9.37
C ARG A 108 2.16 4.09 -8.15
N GLN A 109 0.84 3.98 -8.26
CA GLN A 109 -0.01 3.56 -7.13
C GLN A 109 0.35 2.16 -6.60
N ASP A 110 0.67 1.23 -7.48
CA ASP A 110 1.05 -0.14 -7.08
C ASP A 110 2.39 -0.16 -6.33
N GLU A 111 3.33 0.69 -6.74
CA GLU A 111 4.62 0.85 -6.05
C GLU A 111 4.44 1.47 -4.66
N VAL A 112 3.62 2.51 -4.55
CA VAL A 112 3.25 3.13 -3.27
C VAL A 112 2.54 2.10 -2.38
N ARG A 113 1.58 1.37 -2.92
CA ARG A 113 0.86 0.31 -2.21
C ARG A 113 1.82 -0.73 -1.66
N ALA A 114 2.71 -1.26 -2.48
CA ALA A 114 3.68 -2.28 -2.06
C ALA A 114 4.56 -1.78 -0.90
N GLY A 115 5.04 -0.54 -0.97
CA GLY A 115 5.83 0.07 0.10
C GLY A 115 5.04 0.25 1.40
N LEU A 116 3.79 0.72 1.32
CA LEU A 116 2.93 0.89 2.49
C LEU A 116 2.50 -0.45 3.10
N VAL A 117 2.17 -1.45 2.28
CA VAL A 117 1.84 -2.81 2.75
C VAL A 117 2.99 -3.38 3.57
N LYS A 118 4.21 -3.27 3.07
CA LYS A 118 5.40 -3.69 3.81
C LYS A 118 5.52 -3.00 5.17
N ARG A 119 5.36 -1.67 5.20
CA ARG A 119 5.38 -0.89 6.46
C ARG A 119 4.27 -1.33 7.42
N TRP A 120 3.05 -1.50 6.95
CA TRP A 120 1.94 -1.94 7.80
C TRP A 120 2.17 -3.33 8.36
N GLN A 121 2.70 -4.26 7.57
CA GLN A 121 3.06 -5.60 8.03
C GLN A 121 4.17 -5.55 9.09
N GLU A 122 5.21 -4.73 8.90
CA GLU A 122 6.30 -4.55 9.85
C GLU A 122 5.82 -4.00 11.19
N HIS A 123 4.92 -3.01 11.17
CA HIS A 123 4.36 -2.39 12.38
C HIS A 123 3.27 -3.21 13.07
N PHE A 124 2.71 -4.19 12.40
CA PHE A 124 1.71 -5.08 13.01
C PHE A 124 2.38 -5.93 14.08
N GLN A 125 1.75 -6.06 15.26
CA GLN A 125 2.41 -6.69 16.41
C GLN A 125 2.44 -8.21 16.28
N SER A 126 3.47 -8.84 16.87
CA SER A 126 3.55 -10.31 17.00
C SER A 126 2.30 -10.85 17.68
N GLY A 127 1.80 -11.99 17.18
CA GLY A 127 0.58 -12.63 17.67
C GLY A 127 -0.73 -12.10 17.09
N TRP A 128 -0.72 -10.98 16.37
CA TRP A 128 -1.90 -10.51 15.64
C TRP A 128 -2.06 -11.28 14.32
N TRP A 129 -3.27 -11.35 13.83
CA TRP A 129 -3.58 -12.13 12.63
C TRP A 129 -3.26 -11.35 11.35
N ILE A 130 -2.47 -11.98 10.48
CA ILE A 130 -2.13 -11.49 9.14
C ILE A 130 -2.43 -12.55 8.09
N GLN A 131 -2.58 -12.15 6.85
CA GLN A 131 -2.61 -13.09 5.73
C GLN A 131 -1.21 -13.31 5.17
N ASP A 132 -0.88 -14.57 4.89
CA ASP A 132 0.30 -14.93 4.10
C ASP A 132 0.11 -14.58 2.61
N ALA A 133 1.12 -14.85 1.78
CA ALA A 133 1.05 -14.60 0.35
C ALA A 133 -0.07 -15.36 -0.38
N GLN A 134 -0.51 -16.50 0.18
CA GLN A 134 -1.60 -17.32 -0.34
C GLN A 134 -2.97 -16.91 0.18
N GLY A 135 -3.03 -15.91 1.06
CA GLY A 135 -4.28 -15.42 1.67
C GLY A 135 -4.75 -16.20 2.89
N ASN A 136 -3.92 -17.12 3.42
CA ASN A 136 -4.26 -17.85 4.64
C ASN A 136 -4.02 -16.98 5.87
N TRP A 137 -4.91 -17.08 6.85
CA TRP A 137 -4.73 -16.39 8.13
C TRP A 137 -3.72 -17.11 9.01
N ILE A 138 -2.69 -16.38 9.39
CA ILE A 138 -1.64 -16.85 10.32
C ILE A 138 -1.42 -15.80 11.41
N LYS A 139 -0.90 -16.21 12.55
CA LYS A 139 -0.42 -15.27 13.56
C LYS A 139 0.96 -14.75 13.14
N LYS A 140 1.13 -13.44 13.21
CA LYS A 140 2.44 -12.84 12.96
C LYS A 140 3.43 -13.37 13.99
N PRO A 141 4.60 -13.88 13.54
CA PRO A 141 5.67 -14.35 14.44
C PRO A 141 6.15 -13.30 15.42
#